data_b44c9c216ffaad1cecd003ee4012dfb3
#
_entry.id   b44c9c216ffaad1cecd003ee4012dfb3
#
_cell.length_a   1.000
_cell.length_b   1.000
_cell.length_c   1.000
_cell.angle_alpha   90.00
_cell.angle_beta   90.00
_cell.angle_gamma   90.00
#
_symmetry.space_group_name_H-M   'P 1'
#
loop_
_entity.id
_entity.type
_entity.pdbx_description
1 polymer ?
#
loop_
_entity_poly.entity_id
_entity_poly.type
_entity_poly.pdbx_seq_one_letter_code
_entity_poly.pdbx_strand_id
1 'polypeptide(L)'
;MRWRRWSKKLRYGIGRVVLAIATPVIALLPLGFFPWLSRGIVWCLGNLPLPLSPFERNILDYTGTEMSPEERRRLALKVAANVISSFFESIHAYFRPPSDFLRRVRVQDDFGLRAFCSEGKGAILISAHFGPFPLLQLALAKLGYPLRFLIKLPNNEWLAERYKATIAHQNLEPLLIPRRLAPKQQQALTMELVRCLKAGELVCLLVDEPEKEGGIPVRFLDRTVCLPGGPAVLHARYGFPIIPVYIFREDGHYTVRVEHPVATGPNRRDIPAIAQACADRLTAIIRKYPEHWSWLSKPREVVKKGAS
;
A
#
# COMPACT_ATOMS: atom_id res chain seq x y z
N MET A 1 28.77 11.81 -18.16
CA MET A 1 27.59 10.92 -18.27
C MET A 1 27.92 9.41 -18.14
N ARG A 2 29.01 8.87 -18.62
CA ARG A 2 29.36 7.42 -18.56
C ARG A 2 29.51 6.88 -17.12
N TRP A 3 30.09 7.64 -16.18
CA TRP A 3 30.34 7.22 -14.80
C TRP A 3 29.04 7.00 -13.98
N ARG A 4 28.01 7.82 -14.17
CA ARG A 4 26.68 7.64 -13.53
C ARG A 4 25.95 6.38 -14.05
N ARG A 5 26.19 5.97 -15.30
CA ARG A 5 25.65 4.72 -15.86
C ARG A 5 26.37 3.48 -15.30
N TRP A 6 27.69 3.56 -15.13
CA TRP A 6 28.50 2.48 -14.55
C TRP A 6 28.14 2.23 -13.06
N SER A 7 28.06 3.29 -12.27
CA SER A 7 27.69 3.18 -10.85
C SER A 7 26.25 2.64 -10.65
N LYS A 8 25.33 2.90 -11.58
CA LYS A 8 23.99 2.28 -11.59
C LYS A 8 24.05 0.79 -11.90
N LYS A 9 24.80 0.40 -12.94
CA LYS A 9 24.93 -1.03 -13.31
C LYS A 9 25.58 -1.84 -12.19
N LEU A 10 26.62 -1.32 -11.57
CA LEU A 10 27.29 -1.97 -10.45
C LEU A 10 26.38 -2.12 -9.23
N ARG A 11 25.65 -1.07 -8.84
CA ARG A 11 24.66 -1.13 -7.74
C ARG A 11 23.54 -2.13 -8.03
N TYR A 12 23.05 -2.20 -9.26
CA TYR A 12 22.06 -3.20 -9.66
C TYR A 12 22.63 -4.62 -9.68
N GLY A 13 23.90 -4.79 -10.09
CA GLY A 13 24.60 -6.08 -10.05
C GLY A 13 24.75 -6.59 -8.62
N ILE A 14 25.26 -5.74 -7.71
CA ILE A 14 25.38 -6.08 -6.28
C ILE A 14 24.01 -6.37 -5.67
N GLY A 15 23.02 -5.53 -5.95
CA GLY A 15 21.64 -5.75 -5.46
C GLY A 15 21.05 -7.09 -5.93
N ARG A 16 21.34 -7.53 -7.15
CA ARG A 16 20.92 -8.86 -7.66
C ARG A 16 21.56 -10.00 -6.86
N VAL A 17 22.86 -9.94 -6.63
CA VAL A 17 23.59 -10.97 -5.86
C VAL A 17 23.08 -11.01 -4.43
N VAL A 18 22.93 -9.85 -3.79
CA VAL A 18 22.40 -9.75 -2.43
C VAL A 18 21.00 -10.33 -2.33
N LEU A 19 20.08 -9.97 -3.25
CA LEU A 19 18.72 -10.51 -3.26
C LEU A 19 18.70 -12.01 -3.55
N ALA A 20 19.57 -12.51 -4.46
CA ALA A 20 19.63 -13.92 -4.79
C ALA A 20 20.08 -14.78 -3.59
N ILE A 21 21.01 -14.27 -2.77
CA ILE A 21 21.51 -14.95 -1.58
C ILE A 21 20.57 -14.75 -0.39
N ALA A 22 20.08 -13.52 -0.19
CA ALA A 22 19.23 -13.19 0.95
C ALA A 22 17.84 -13.82 0.87
N THR A 23 17.25 -13.94 -0.32
CA THR A 23 15.90 -14.48 -0.49
C THR A 23 15.73 -15.89 0.09
N PRO A 24 16.58 -16.89 -0.23
CA PRO A 24 16.45 -18.23 0.36
C PRO A 24 16.69 -18.23 1.86
N VAL A 25 17.63 -17.41 2.35
CA VAL A 25 17.90 -17.29 3.80
C VAL A 25 16.67 -16.71 4.52
N ILE A 26 16.10 -15.62 3.98
CA ILE A 26 14.87 -15.00 4.53
C ILE A 26 13.72 -16.00 4.51
N ALA A 27 13.55 -16.76 3.45
CA ALA A 27 12.50 -17.76 3.35
C ALA A 27 12.60 -18.88 4.38
N LEU A 28 13.80 -19.19 4.88
CA LEU A 28 14.02 -20.23 5.89
C LEU A 28 13.76 -19.75 7.33
N LEU A 29 13.81 -18.44 7.59
CA LEU A 29 13.61 -17.88 8.92
C LEU A 29 12.12 -17.86 9.30
N PRO A 30 11.75 -18.06 10.56
CA PRO A 30 10.35 -18.01 10.98
C PRO A 30 9.79 -16.57 10.89
N LEU A 31 8.53 -16.45 10.47
CA LEU A 31 7.86 -15.13 10.31
C LEU A 31 7.95 -14.23 11.57
N GLY A 32 7.83 -14.81 12.76
CA GLY A 32 7.92 -14.06 14.02
C GLY A 32 9.30 -13.48 14.34
N PHE A 33 10.34 -13.89 13.59
CA PHE A 33 11.70 -13.39 13.76
C PHE A 33 11.89 -11.99 13.16
N PHE A 34 11.19 -11.66 12.08
CA PHE A 34 11.41 -10.42 11.33
C PHE A 34 11.10 -9.15 12.11
N PRO A 35 10.01 -9.05 12.91
CA PRO A 35 9.78 -7.87 13.74
C PRO A 35 10.88 -7.65 14.79
N TRP A 36 11.42 -8.73 15.34
CA TRP A 36 12.54 -8.66 16.29
C TRP A 36 13.83 -8.22 15.58
N LEU A 37 14.19 -8.85 14.46
CA LEU A 37 15.35 -8.51 13.64
C LEU A 37 15.29 -7.03 13.19
N SER A 38 14.14 -6.59 12.71
CA SER A 38 13.96 -5.22 12.23
C SER A 38 14.14 -4.19 13.34
N ARG A 39 13.65 -4.47 14.55
CA ARG A 39 13.88 -3.63 15.72
C ARG A 39 15.35 -3.56 16.09
N GLY A 40 16.06 -4.69 16.05
CA GLY A 40 17.51 -4.74 16.28
C GLY A 40 18.29 -3.92 15.25
N ILE A 41 17.98 -4.08 13.96
CA ILE A 41 18.59 -3.28 12.87
C ILE A 41 18.37 -1.80 13.11
N VAL A 42 17.14 -1.40 13.39
CA VAL A 42 16.79 0.02 13.60
C VAL A 42 17.42 0.55 14.88
N TRP A 43 17.52 -0.24 15.93
CA TRP A 43 18.22 0.14 17.16
C TRP A 43 19.71 0.41 16.89
N CYS A 44 20.40 -0.48 16.17
CA CYS A 44 21.79 -0.28 15.77
C CYS A 44 21.95 0.98 14.90
N LEU A 45 21.08 1.18 13.89
CA LEU A 45 21.14 2.34 13.01
C LEU A 45 20.74 3.65 13.73
N GLY A 46 19.82 3.58 14.67
CA GLY A 46 19.33 4.73 15.43
C GLY A 46 20.35 5.30 16.42
N ASN A 47 21.32 4.47 16.83
CA ASN A 47 22.46 4.89 17.66
C ASN A 47 23.63 5.46 16.85
N LEU A 48 23.59 5.34 15.52
CA LEU A 48 24.52 6.00 14.62
C LEU A 48 24.00 7.40 14.30
N PRO A 49 24.86 8.39 14.03
CA PRO A 49 24.45 9.74 13.62
C PRO A 49 23.93 9.74 12.16
N LEU A 50 23.16 8.70 11.80
CA LEU A 50 22.55 8.58 10.49
C LEU A 50 21.21 9.33 10.50
N PRO A 51 20.93 10.11 9.46
CA PRO A 51 19.65 10.79 9.38
C PRO A 51 18.53 9.74 9.12
N LEU A 52 17.65 9.54 10.09
CA LEU A 52 16.31 8.97 9.85
C LEU A 52 15.43 9.95 9.02
N SER A 53 16.12 10.86 8.38
CA SER A 53 15.60 12.08 7.78
C SER A 53 14.41 11.91 6.81
N PRO A 54 14.23 10.82 6.05
CA PRO A 54 13.05 10.72 5.21
C PRO A 54 11.76 10.55 6.02
N PHE A 55 11.76 9.67 7.01
CA PHE A 55 10.57 9.41 7.85
C PHE A 55 10.26 10.61 8.76
N GLU A 56 11.25 11.11 9.51
CA GLU A 56 11.07 12.24 10.41
C GLU A 56 10.58 13.48 9.65
N ARG A 57 11.13 13.74 8.47
CA ARG A 57 10.73 14.86 7.62
C ARG A 57 9.29 14.70 7.13
N ASN A 58 8.95 13.52 6.61
CA ASN A 58 7.60 13.30 6.10
C ASN A 58 6.57 13.34 7.23
N ILE A 59 6.88 12.79 8.41
CA ILE A 59 6.02 12.90 9.59
C ILE A 59 5.80 14.39 9.93
N LEU A 60 6.86 15.16 10.01
CA LEU A 60 6.77 16.61 10.25
C LEU A 60 5.95 17.32 9.16
N ASP A 61 6.19 16.98 7.91
CA ASP A 61 5.50 17.58 6.76
C ASP A 61 3.98 17.31 6.81
N TYR A 62 3.54 16.17 7.35
CA TYR A 62 2.11 15.82 7.46
C TYR A 62 1.46 16.29 8.77
N THR A 63 2.19 16.26 9.90
CA THR A 63 1.66 16.54 11.23
C THR A 63 1.99 17.95 11.74
N GLY A 64 2.79 18.72 10.99
CA GLY A 64 3.23 20.04 11.44
C GLY A 64 4.07 19.98 12.72
N THR A 65 3.90 20.96 13.58
CA THR A 65 4.66 21.10 14.85
C THR A 65 3.95 20.52 16.08
N GLU A 66 2.82 19.84 15.89
CA GLU A 66 2.04 19.26 17.00
C GLU A 66 2.81 18.18 17.77
N MET A 67 3.73 17.49 17.06
CA MET A 67 4.54 16.41 17.63
C MET A 67 5.94 16.93 17.99
N SER A 68 6.40 16.65 19.20
CA SER A 68 7.75 17.00 19.64
C SER A 68 8.82 16.29 18.78
N PRO A 69 10.06 16.83 18.69
CA PRO A 69 11.16 16.16 17.97
C PRO A 69 11.43 14.74 18.46
N GLU A 70 11.30 14.50 19.76
CA GLU A 70 11.53 13.17 20.34
C GLU A 70 10.42 12.17 19.96
N GLU A 71 9.17 12.58 20.04
CA GLU A 71 8.02 11.76 19.62
C GLU A 71 8.10 11.42 18.12
N ARG A 72 8.45 12.39 17.30
CA ARG A 72 8.69 12.24 15.87
C ARG A 72 9.78 11.19 15.59
N ARG A 73 10.92 11.31 16.31
CA ARG A 73 12.03 10.36 16.19
C ARG A 73 11.61 8.96 16.64
N ARG A 74 10.90 8.83 17.76
CA ARG A 74 10.37 7.53 18.23
C ARG A 74 9.41 6.90 17.19
N LEU A 75 8.52 7.71 16.65
CA LEU A 75 7.60 7.24 15.59
C LEU A 75 8.38 6.82 14.34
N ALA A 76 9.34 7.62 13.88
CA ALA A 76 10.18 7.31 12.73
C ALA A 76 10.95 5.98 12.88
N LEU A 77 11.47 5.69 14.07
CA LEU A 77 12.13 4.40 14.38
C LEU A 77 11.14 3.24 14.30
N LYS A 78 9.94 3.38 14.87
CA LYS A 78 8.89 2.36 14.78
C LYS A 78 8.45 2.13 13.33
N VAL A 79 8.25 3.20 12.56
CA VAL A 79 7.92 3.14 11.13
C VAL A 79 9.01 2.42 10.35
N ALA A 80 10.28 2.79 10.55
CA ALA A 80 11.41 2.14 9.90
C ALA A 80 11.45 0.63 10.19
N ALA A 81 11.28 0.24 11.46
CA ALA A 81 11.22 -1.16 11.85
C ALA A 81 10.07 -1.90 11.19
N ASN A 82 8.88 -1.30 11.12
CA ASN A 82 7.71 -1.89 10.46
C ASN A 82 7.89 -2.03 8.94
N VAL A 83 8.48 -1.03 8.28
CA VAL A 83 8.77 -1.09 6.83
C VAL A 83 9.78 -2.19 6.52
N ILE A 84 10.87 -2.28 7.29
CA ILE A 84 11.89 -3.33 7.13
C ILE A 84 11.28 -4.72 7.39
N SER A 85 10.51 -4.87 8.47
CA SER A 85 9.83 -6.12 8.78
C SER A 85 8.87 -6.54 7.67
N SER A 86 8.04 -5.62 7.19
CA SER A 86 7.08 -5.87 6.12
C SER A 86 7.75 -6.33 4.82
N PHE A 87 8.94 -5.81 4.53
CA PHE A 87 9.74 -6.25 3.39
C PHE A 87 10.20 -7.71 3.53
N PHE A 88 10.78 -8.08 4.69
CA PHE A 88 11.22 -9.45 4.96
C PHE A 88 10.05 -10.44 5.00
N GLU A 89 8.97 -10.06 5.66
CA GLU A 89 7.74 -10.86 5.75
C GLU A 89 7.13 -11.11 4.37
N SER A 90 7.14 -10.09 3.51
CA SER A 90 6.67 -10.23 2.13
C SER A 90 7.53 -11.23 1.35
N ILE A 91 8.86 -11.11 1.42
CA ILE A 91 9.75 -12.09 0.79
C ILE A 91 9.44 -13.50 1.32
N HIS A 92 9.38 -13.67 2.64
CA HIS A 92 9.08 -14.97 3.25
C HIS A 92 7.76 -15.54 2.73
N ALA A 93 6.67 -14.78 2.83
CA ALA A 93 5.32 -15.27 2.48
C ALA A 93 5.15 -15.55 0.99
N TYR A 94 5.85 -14.83 0.12
CA TYR A 94 5.79 -15.08 -1.33
C TYR A 94 6.65 -16.27 -1.79
N PHE A 95 7.65 -16.67 -1.00
CA PHE A 95 8.54 -17.81 -1.33
C PHE A 95 8.30 -19.07 -0.51
N ARG A 96 7.35 -19.03 0.43
CA ARG A 96 6.94 -20.16 1.26
C ARG A 96 5.52 -20.60 0.93
N PRO A 97 5.11 -21.82 1.32
CA PRO A 97 3.72 -22.23 1.23
C PRO A 97 2.80 -21.22 1.92
N PRO A 98 1.70 -20.80 1.28
CA PRO A 98 0.77 -19.83 1.85
C PRO A 98 0.22 -20.20 3.22
N SER A 99 0.12 -21.49 3.52
CA SER A 99 -0.33 -22.00 4.80
C SER A 99 0.46 -21.46 6.00
N ASP A 100 1.78 -21.23 5.84
CA ASP A 100 2.63 -20.75 6.91
C ASP A 100 2.25 -19.33 7.35
N PHE A 101 1.90 -18.50 6.38
CA PHE A 101 1.41 -17.16 6.62
C PHE A 101 -0.06 -17.15 7.05
N LEU A 102 -0.94 -17.89 6.34
CA LEU A 102 -2.39 -17.88 6.57
C LEU A 102 -2.78 -18.35 7.98
N ARG A 103 -2.03 -19.27 8.58
CA ARG A 103 -2.25 -19.67 9.99
C ARG A 103 -2.12 -18.51 10.98
N ARG A 104 -1.46 -17.41 10.60
CA ARG A 104 -1.30 -16.21 11.40
C ARG A 104 -2.23 -15.08 11.00
N VAL A 105 -3.07 -15.28 9.96
CA VAL A 105 -4.02 -14.28 9.50
C VAL A 105 -5.33 -14.40 10.27
N ARG A 106 -5.79 -13.29 10.82
CA ARG A 106 -7.12 -13.11 11.40
C ARG A 106 -7.88 -12.10 10.55
N VAL A 107 -9.14 -12.40 10.26
CA VAL A 107 -10.01 -11.47 9.51
C VAL A 107 -11.03 -10.90 10.47
N GLN A 108 -11.01 -9.58 10.60
CA GLN A 108 -12.05 -8.80 11.27
C GLN A 108 -12.91 -8.16 10.18
N ASP A 109 -14.04 -8.78 9.90
CA ASP A 109 -14.94 -8.39 8.81
C ASP A 109 -16.21 -7.77 9.40
N ASP A 110 -16.17 -6.46 9.63
CA ASP A 110 -17.29 -5.70 10.19
C ASP A 110 -18.44 -5.52 9.19
N PHE A 111 -18.16 -5.70 7.88
CA PHE A 111 -19.14 -5.52 6.81
C PHE A 111 -19.80 -6.82 6.34
N GLY A 112 -19.13 -7.96 6.47
CA GLY A 112 -19.58 -9.20 5.85
C GLY A 112 -19.16 -9.35 4.38
N LEU A 113 -17.91 -8.97 4.07
CA LEU A 113 -17.38 -8.96 2.70
C LEU A 113 -17.50 -10.33 2.03
N ARG A 114 -17.38 -11.43 2.79
CA ARG A 114 -17.52 -12.78 2.24
C ARG A 114 -18.94 -13.06 1.75
N ALA A 115 -19.94 -12.71 2.55
CA ALA A 115 -21.35 -12.84 2.16
C ALA A 115 -21.67 -11.95 0.96
N PHE A 116 -21.15 -10.72 0.95
CA PHE A 116 -21.30 -9.79 -0.16
C PHE A 116 -20.74 -10.36 -1.47
N CYS A 117 -19.55 -10.99 -1.44
CA CYS A 117 -18.96 -11.65 -2.62
C CYS A 117 -19.76 -12.85 -3.07
N SER A 118 -20.37 -13.63 -2.16
CA SER A 118 -21.17 -14.80 -2.53
C SER A 118 -22.46 -14.44 -3.28
N GLU A 119 -22.89 -13.19 -3.18
CA GLU A 119 -24.00 -12.64 -3.95
C GLU A 119 -23.59 -12.21 -5.38
N GLY A 120 -22.34 -12.43 -5.78
CA GLY A 120 -21.81 -12.02 -7.09
C GLY A 120 -21.63 -10.53 -7.26
N LYS A 121 -21.52 -9.77 -6.16
CA LYS A 121 -21.39 -8.31 -6.17
C LYS A 121 -19.92 -7.88 -6.14
N GLY A 122 -19.54 -6.98 -7.03
CA GLY A 122 -18.21 -6.38 -7.05
C GLY A 122 -18.10 -5.15 -6.16
N ALA A 123 -16.91 -4.92 -5.60
CA ALA A 123 -16.63 -3.76 -4.76
C ALA A 123 -15.23 -3.20 -5.00
N ILE A 124 -15.08 -1.90 -4.73
CA ILE A 124 -13.80 -1.20 -4.73
C ILE A 124 -13.24 -1.29 -3.32
N LEU A 125 -12.14 -2.00 -3.14
CA LEU A 125 -11.41 -2.00 -1.89
C LEU A 125 -10.40 -0.86 -1.90
N ILE A 126 -10.42 0.01 -0.89
CA ILE A 126 -9.39 1.03 -0.71
C ILE A 126 -8.47 0.65 0.44
N SER A 127 -7.18 0.88 0.24
CA SER A 127 -6.16 0.66 1.25
C SER A 127 -5.06 1.72 1.14
N ALA A 128 -4.03 1.58 1.97
CA ALA A 128 -2.86 2.44 2.01
C ALA A 128 -1.59 1.58 2.04
N HIS A 129 -0.42 2.22 1.89
CA HIS A 129 0.88 1.60 2.22
C HIS A 129 1.00 1.42 3.74
N PHE A 130 0.10 0.63 4.29
CA PHE A 130 -0.17 0.46 5.72
C PHE A 130 0.16 -0.97 6.15
N GLY A 131 1.00 -1.11 7.18
CA GLY A 131 1.49 -2.40 7.61
C GLY A 131 2.17 -3.21 6.50
N PRO A 132 2.13 -4.52 6.54
CA PRO A 132 2.65 -5.38 5.49
C PRO A 132 1.66 -5.47 4.30
N PHE A 133 1.28 -4.31 3.71
CA PHE A 133 0.25 -4.21 2.66
C PHE A 133 0.43 -5.19 1.47
N PRO A 134 1.64 -5.64 1.06
CA PRO A 134 1.73 -6.67 0.04
C PRO A 134 1.12 -8.01 0.49
N LEU A 135 1.10 -8.27 1.80
CA LEU A 135 0.47 -9.47 2.36
C LEU A 135 -1.05 -9.38 2.43
N LEU A 136 -1.64 -8.18 2.40
CA LEU A 136 -3.09 -8.00 2.28
C LEU A 136 -3.63 -8.68 1.03
N GLN A 137 -2.98 -8.43 -0.10
CA GLN A 137 -3.37 -8.97 -1.38
C GLN A 137 -3.22 -10.50 -1.40
N LEU A 138 -2.09 -11.00 -0.88
CA LEU A 138 -1.84 -12.42 -0.75
C LEU A 138 -2.88 -13.08 0.17
N ALA A 139 -3.18 -12.49 1.33
CA ALA A 139 -4.15 -13.01 2.28
C ALA A 139 -5.54 -13.13 1.66
N LEU A 140 -6.07 -12.04 1.10
CA LEU A 140 -7.41 -12.02 0.50
C LEU A 140 -7.53 -13.03 -0.65
N ALA A 141 -6.55 -13.07 -1.57
CA ALA A 141 -6.57 -14.01 -2.68
C ALA A 141 -6.51 -15.47 -2.20
N LYS A 142 -5.65 -15.79 -1.22
CA LYS A 142 -5.52 -17.17 -0.69
C LYS A 142 -6.67 -17.57 0.24
N LEU A 143 -7.39 -16.62 0.79
CA LEU A 143 -8.65 -16.86 1.50
C LEU A 143 -9.85 -17.06 0.54
N GLY A 144 -9.63 -17.00 -0.78
CA GLY A 144 -10.63 -17.28 -1.78
C GLY A 144 -11.54 -16.09 -2.12
N TYR A 145 -11.12 -14.87 -1.84
CA TYR A 145 -11.82 -13.68 -2.34
C TYR A 145 -11.50 -13.47 -3.83
N PRO A 146 -12.50 -13.12 -4.68
CA PRO A 146 -12.29 -12.83 -6.10
C PRO A 146 -11.57 -11.49 -6.30
N LEU A 147 -10.29 -11.45 -5.99
CA LEU A 147 -9.52 -10.21 -5.87
C LEU A 147 -8.71 -9.91 -7.12
N ARG A 148 -8.85 -8.69 -7.63
CA ARG A 148 -7.93 -8.03 -8.57
C ARG A 148 -7.23 -6.88 -7.88
N PHE A 149 -5.93 -6.76 -8.07
CA PHE A 149 -5.14 -5.67 -7.50
C PHE A 149 -4.15 -5.12 -8.52
N LEU A 150 -3.85 -3.84 -8.41
CA LEU A 150 -2.98 -3.15 -9.35
C LEU A 150 -1.54 -3.21 -8.85
N ILE A 151 -0.64 -3.62 -9.75
CA ILE A 151 0.80 -3.61 -9.47
C ILE A 151 1.52 -2.75 -10.48
N LYS A 152 2.20 -1.71 -10.00
CA LYS A 152 3.17 -0.95 -10.80
C LYS A 152 4.49 -1.73 -10.87
N LEU A 153 4.85 -2.15 -12.09
CA LEU A 153 6.11 -2.86 -12.29
C LEU A 153 7.34 -1.96 -12.00
N PRO A 154 8.39 -2.52 -11.39
CA PRO A 154 9.66 -1.81 -11.24
C PRO A 154 10.27 -1.41 -12.60
N ASN A 155 11.01 -0.29 -12.62
CA ASN A 155 11.71 0.14 -13.84
C ASN A 155 12.88 -0.80 -14.23
N ASN A 156 13.35 -1.62 -13.32
CA ASN A 156 14.39 -2.59 -13.57
C ASN A 156 13.74 -3.86 -14.14
N GLU A 157 14.02 -4.18 -15.39
CA GLU A 157 13.45 -5.32 -16.11
C GLU A 157 13.67 -6.65 -15.37
N TRP A 158 14.88 -6.88 -14.85
CA TRP A 158 15.17 -8.09 -14.09
C TRP A 158 14.31 -8.19 -12.82
N LEU A 159 14.14 -7.08 -12.11
CA LEU A 159 13.30 -7.04 -10.91
C LEU A 159 11.82 -7.20 -11.28
N ALA A 160 11.39 -6.61 -12.39
CA ALA A 160 10.03 -6.75 -12.91
C ALA A 160 9.71 -8.20 -13.27
N GLU A 161 10.62 -8.88 -14.00
CA GLU A 161 10.43 -10.29 -14.36
C GLU A 161 10.43 -11.22 -13.13
N ARG A 162 11.34 -10.96 -12.17
CA ARG A 162 11.34 -11.74 -10.93
C ARG A 162 10.07 -11.52 -10.10
N TYR A 163 9.55 -10.29 -10.09
CA TYR A 163 8.30 -9.97 -9.43
C TYR A 163 7.10 -10.68 -10.09
N LYS A 164 7.04 -10.66 -11.42
CA LYS A 164 6.03 -11.42 -12.18
C LYS A 164 6.11 -12.92 -11.89
N ALA A 165 7.31 -13.50 -11.91
CA ALA A 165 7.50 -14.92 -11.62
C ALA A 165 7.05 -15.27 -10.20
N THR A 166 7.35 -14.42 -9.21
CA THR A 166 6.92 -14.62 -7.83
C THR A 166 5.39 -14.58 -7.68
N ILE A 167 4.73 -13.64 -8.37
CA ILE A 167 3.27 -13.52 -8.40
C ILE A 167 2.64 -14.75 -9.06
N ALA A 168 3.18 -15.17 -10.21
CA ALA A 168 2.70 -16.35 -10.94
C ALA A 168 2.86 -17.63 -10.09
N HIS A 169 3.97 -17.77 -9.37
CA HIS A 169 4.20 -18.89 -8.44
C HIS A 169 3.13 -18.97 -7.35
N GLN A 170 2.59 -17.82 -6.94
CA GLN A 170 1.50 -17.76 -5.99
C GLN A 170 0.10 -17.88 -6.62
N ASN A 171 -0.01 -18.12 -7.92
CA ASN A 171 -1.29 -18.14 -8.65
C ASN A 171 -2.15 -16.90 -8.37
N LEU A 172 -1.53 -15.73 -8.36
CA LEU A 172 -2.20 -14.46 -8.22
C LEU A 172 -2.41 -13.82 -9.59
N GLU A 173 -3.51 -13.13 -9.76
CA GLU A 173 -3.90 -12.50 -11.02
C GLU A 173 -4.00 -10.97 -10.88
N PRO A 174 -2.86 -10.26 -10.76
CA PRO A 174 -2.88 -8.81 -10.69
C PRO A 174 -3.09 -8.18 -12.06
N LEU A 175 -3.57 -6.95 -12.05
CA LEU A 175 -3.51 -6.05 -13.19
C LEU A 175 -2.14 -5.35 -13.18
N LEU A 176 -1.25 -5.81 -14.06
CA LEU A 176 0.08 -5.23 -14.18
C LEU A 176 0.02 -3.93 -14.97
N ILE A 177 0.45 -2.84 -14.37
CA ILE A 177 0.44 -1.52 -14.99
C ILE A 177 1.85 -0.98 -15.16
N PRO A 178 2.17 -0.38 -16.31
CA PRO A 178 3.41 0.34 -16.49
C PRO A 178 3.45 1.57 -15.57
N ARG A 179 4.62 2.01 -15.20
CA ARG A 179 4.80 3.13 -14.28
C ARG A 179 4.23 4.45 -14.81
N ARG A 180 4.20 4.61 -16.12
CA ARG A 180 3.56 5.73 -16.81
C ARG A 180 2.55 5.16 -17.80
N LEU A 181 1.32 5.57 -17.67
CA LEU A 181 0.24 5.19 -18.56
C LEU A 181 0.04 6.33 -19.57
N ALA A 182 0.04 5.98 -20.85
CA ALA A 182 -0.49 6.88 -21.87
C ALA A 182 -2.02 7.01 -21.69
N PRO A 183 -2.65 8.11 -22.14
CA PRO A 183 -4.09 8.32 -21.96
C PRO A 183 -4.97 7.15 -22.45
N LYS A 184 -4.64 6.55 -23.59
CA LYS A 184 -5.33 5.35 -24.10
C LYS A 184 -5.19 4.14 -23.18
N GLN A 185 -4.01 3.94 -22.58
CA GLN A 185 -3.78 2.86 -21.63
C GLN A 185 -4.52 3.09 -20.31
N GLN A 186 -4.61 4.34 -19.86
CA GLN A 186 -5.39 4.69 -18.67
C GLN A 186 -6.88 4.42 -18.88
N GLN A 187 -7.42 4.76 -20.07
CA GLN A 187 -8.78 4.44 -20.43
C GLN A 187 -9.02 2.93 -20.48
N ALA A 188 -8.13 2.17 -21.13
CA ALA A 188 -8.21 0.71 -21.19
C ALA A 188 -8.17 0.07 -19.80
N LEU A 189 -7.29 0.54 -18.91
CA LEU A 189 -7.23 0.10 -17.53
C LEU A 189 -8.56 0.38 -16.80
N THR A 190 -9.11 1.57 -16.94
CA THR A 190 -10.41 1.92 -16.33
C THR A 190 -11.52 0.99 -16.80
N MET A 191 -11.57 0.70 -18.10
CA MET A 191 -12.54 -0.25 -18.68
C MET A 191 -12.37 -1.67 -18.09
N GLU A 192 -11.13 -2.12 -17.93
CA GLU A 192 -10.82 -3.42 -17.33
C GLU A 192 -11.25 -3.48 -15.85
N LEU A 193 -11.00 -2.43 -15.08
CA LEU A 193 -11.47 -2.34 -13.68
C LEU A 193 -13.01 -2.43 -13.60
N VAL A 194 -13.70 -1.73 -14.48
CA VAL A 194 -15.17 -1.79 -14.55
C VAL A 194 -15.65 -3.18 -14.95
N ARG A 195 -14.95 -3.86 -15.86
CA ARG A 195 -15.27 -5.25 -16.25
C ARG A 195 -15.14 -6.19 -15.06
N CYS A 196 -14.03 -6.11 -14.32
CA CYS A 196 -13.82 -6.91 -13.11
C CYS A 196 -14.93 -6.66 -12.07
N LEU A 197 -15.22 -5.41 -11.77
CA LEU A 197 -16.27 -5.03 -10.81
C LEU A 197 -17.66 -5.54 -11.24
N LYS A 198 -17.99 -5.47 -12.53
CA LYS A 198 -19.26 -6.01 -13.06
C LYS A 198 -19.33 -7.53 -13.03
N ALA A 199 -18.18 -8.20 -13.09
CA ALA A 199 -18.06 -9.65 -12.95
C ALA A 199 -18.13 -10.13 -11.48
N GLY A 200 -18.37 -9.23 -10.52
CA GLY A 200 -18.44 -9.57 -9.10
C GLY A 200 -17.08 -9.65 -8.43
N GLU A 201 -16.01 -9.16 -9.07
CA GLU A 201 -14.67 -9.18 -8.49
C GLU A 201 -14.44 -7.96 -7.58
N LEU A 202 -13.53 -8.12 -6.63
CA LEU A 202 -13.04 -7.06 -5.77
C LEU A 202 -11.83 -6.40 -6.42
N VAL A 203 -11.84 -5.07 -6.54
CA VAL A 203 -10.70 -4.30 -7.07
C VAL A 203 -10.02 -3.54 -5.93
N CYS A 204 -8.81 -3.93 -5.58
CA CYS A 204 -8.05 -3.30 -4.49
C CYS A 204 -7.10 -2.20 -5.02
N LEU A 205 -7.25 -1.00 -4.46
CA LEU A 205 -6.51 0.20 -4.84
C LEU A 205 -5.82 0.82 -3.60
N LEU A 206 -4.52 1.11 -3.72
CA LEU A 206 -3.82 1.94 -2.74
C LEU A 206 -4.00 3.40 -3.15
N VAL A 207 -4.53 4.22 -2.24
CA VAL A 207 -4.97 5.58 -2.58
C VAL A 207 -4.38 6.66 -1.66
N ASP A 208 -3.28 6.34 -0.98
CA ASP A 208 -2.62 7.19 0.01
C ASP A 208 -1.41 7.97 -0.52
N GLU A 209 -0.99 7.72 -1.76
CA GLU A 209 0.14 8.44 -2.37
C GLU A 209 -0.33 9.68 -3.12
N PRO A 210 0.15 10.90 -2.74
CA PRO A 210 -0.21 12.13 -3.45
C PRO A 210 0.21 12.12 -4.92
N GLU A 211 -0.73 12.42 -5.81
CA GLU A 211 -0.48 12.54 -7.24
C GLU A 211 -0.01 13.94 -7.63
N LYS A 212 0.83 14.02 -8.67
CA LYS A 212 1.29 15.29 -9.23
C LYS A 212 0.25 15.95 -10.13
N GLU A 213 -0.48 15.12 -10.86
CA GLU A 213 -1.43 15.54 -11.90
C GLU A 213 -2.65 14.60 -11.83
N GLY A 214 -3.84 15.16 -11.95
CA GLY A 214 -5.07 14.36 -12.06
C GLY A 214 -5.67 13.84 -10.75
N GLY A 215 -5.04 14.10 -9.60
CA GLY A 215 -5.61 13.78 -8.29
C GLY A 215 -6.73 14.73 -7.87
N ILE A 216 -7.50 14.34 -6.89
CA ILE A 216 -8.57 15.16 -6.30
C ILE A 216 -8.03 15.81 -5.02
N PRO A 217 -8.16 17.15 -4.86
CA PRO A 217 -7.80 17.84 -3.66
C PRO A 217 -8.64 17.37 -2.47
N VAL A 218 -8.00 16.91 -1.41
CA VAL A 218 -8.64 16.45 -0.17
C VAL A 218 -7.82 16.89 1.04
N ARG A 219 -8.48 17.04 2.17
CA ARG A 219 -7.79 17.14 3.45
C ARG A 219 -7.37 15.72 3.88
N PHE A 220 -6.07 15.51 4.01
CA PHE A 220 -5.48 14.23 4.40
C PHE A 220 -4.46 14.46 5.50
N LEU A 221 -4.69 13.88 6.67
CA LEU A 221 -4.02 14.27 7.91
C LEU A 221 -4.21 15.77 8.13
N ASP A 222 -3.15 16.53 8.28
CA ASP A 222 -3.22 17.97 8.52
C ASP A 222 -2.84 18.82 7.29
N ARG A 223 -2.92 18.21 6.10
CA ARG A 223 -2.55 18.85 4.82
C ARG A 223 -3.63 18.71 3.76
N THR A 224 -3.66 19.66 2.86
CA THR A 224 -4.44 19.55 1.62
C THR A 224 -3.53 18.99 0.54
N VAL A 225 -3.84 17.78 0.06
CA VAL A 225 -3.07 17.07 -0.97
C VAL A 225 -4.00 16.55 -2.06
N CYS A 226 -3.45 16.28 -3.25
CA CYS A 226 -4.19 15.60 -4.31
C CYS A 226 -4.01 14.10 -4.17
N LEU A 227 -5.07 13.36 -3.81
CA LEU A 227 -5.05 11.89 -3.78
C LEU A 227 -5.69 11.28 -5.04
N PRO A 228 -5.38 9.99 -5.35
CA PRO A 228 -5.97 9.28 -6.48
C PRO A 228 -7.49 9.26 -6.44
N GLY A 229 -8.12 9.84 -7.47
CA GLY A 229 -9.58 9.96 -7.57
C GLY A 229 -10.30 8.73 -8.13
N GLY A 230 -9.57 7.67 -8.50
CA GLY A 230 -10.14 6.48 -9.17
C GLY A 230 -11.33 5.87 -8.44
N PRO A 231 -11.27 5.57 -7.13
CA PRO A 231 -12.41 5.02 -6.39
C PRO A 231 -13.64 5.92 -6.43
N ALA A 232 -13.47 7.23 -6.21
CA ALA A 232 -14.58 8.19 -6.22
C ALA A 232 -15.25 8.27 -7.58
N VAL A 233 -14.45 8.30 -8.66
CA VAL A 233 -14.98 8.32 -10.05
C VAL A 233 -15.73 7.04 -10.39
N LEU A 234 -15.17 5.87 -10.03
CA LEU A 234 -15.81 4.58 -10.28
C LEU A 234 -17.13 4.44 -9.50
N HIS A 235 -17.14 4.85 -8.23
CA HIS A 235 -18.35 4.87 -7.43
C HIS A 235 -19.40 5.80 -8.00
N ALA A 236 -19.02 7.04 -8.31
CA ALA A 236 -19.94 8.06 -8.83
C ALA A 236 -20.61 7.63 -10.14
N ARG A 237 -19.84 6.96 -11.03
CA ARG A 237 -20.33 6.52 -12.34
C ARG A 237 -21.16 5.24 -12.28
N TYR A 238 -20.70 4.25 -11.52
CA TYR A 238 -21.21 2.88 -11.62
C TYR A 238 -21.89 2.39 -10.35
N GLY A 239 -21.74 3.08 -9.22
CA GLY A 239 -22.39 2.73 -7.94
C GLY A 239 -21.75 1.61 -7.16
N PHE A 240 -20.55 1.13 -7.53
CA PHE A 240 -19.85 0.12 -6.75
C PHE A 240 -19.51 0.64 -5.36
N PRO A 241 -19.75 -0.10 -4.27
CA PRO A 241 -19.40 0.33 -2.94
C PRO A 241 -17.87 0.45 -2.78
N ILE A 242 -17.44 1.41 -1.97
CA ILE A 242 -16.04 1.60 -1.60
C ILE A 242 -15.86 1.08 -0.18
N ILE A 243 -15.02 0.06 0.00
CA ILE A 243 -14.83 -0.64 1.27
C ILE A 243 -13.37 -0.48 1.72
N PRO A 244 -13.09 0.16 2.87
CA PRO A 244 -11.75 0.22 3.41
C PRO A 244 -11.29 -1.13 3.92
N VAL A 245 -10.08 -1.54 3.53
CA VAL A 245 -9.46 -2.80 3.96
C VAL A 245 -8.01 -2.57 4.29
N TYR A 246 -7.56 -3.03 5.46
CA TYR A 246 -6.20 -2.84 5.93
C TYR A 246 -5.60 -4.15 6.44
N ILE A 247 -4.28 -4.22 6.49
CA ILE A 247 -3.57 -5.28 7.18
C ILE A 247 -2.54 -4.68 8.13
N PHE A 248 -2.50 -5.16 9.35
CA PHE A 248 -1.50 -4.75 10.32
C PHE A 248 -1.08 -5.93 11.20
N ARG A 249 0.05 -5.76 11.83
CA ARG A 249 0.62 -6.77 12.73
C ARG A 249 0.22 -6.43 14.15
N GLU A 250 -0.38 -7.40 14.84
CA GLU A 250 -0.82 -7.29 16.22
C GLU A 250 -0.59 -8.63 16.91
N ASP A 251 0.08 -8.63 18.04
CA ASP A 251 0.32 -9.81 18.89
C ASP A 251 0.83 -11.07 18.14
N GLY A 252 1.76 -10.86 17.20
CA GLY A 252 2.33 -11.94 16.38
C GLY A 252 1.42 -12.50 15.29
N HIS A 253 0.26 -11.89 15.08
CA HIS A 253 -0.70 -12.20 14.03
C HIS A 253 -0.79 -11.06 13.01
N TYR A 254 -1.36 -11.37 11.85
CA TYR A 254 -1.71 -10.38 10.82
C TYR A 254 -3.23 -10.20 10.84
N THR A 255 -3.68 -9.05 11.25
CA THR A 255 -5.11 -8.72 11.26
C THR A 255 -5.48 -8.06 9.93
N VAL A 256 -6.31 -8.72 9.12
CA VAL A 256 -6.99 -8.12 7.98
C VAL A 256 -8.30 -7.53 8.49
N ARG A 257 -8.40 -6.21 8.43
CA ARG A 257 -9.59 -5.49 8.86
C ARG A 257 -10.38 -5.00 7.66
N VAL A 258 -11.63 -5.41 7.57
CA VAL A 258 -12.61 -4.96 6.59
C VAL A 258 -13.59 -4.05 7.31
N GLU A 259 -13.68 -2.80 6.91
CA GLU A 259 -14.61 -1.84 7.51
C GLU A 259 -15.91 -1.77 6.72
N HIS A 260 -16.93 -1.12 7.30
CA HIS A 260 -18.14 -0.78 6.56
C HIS A 260 -17.86 0.11 5.36
N PRO A 261 -18.65 0.03 4.29
CA PRO A 261 -18.51 0.89 3.13
C PRO A 261 -18.45 2.37 3.51
N VAL A 262 -17.68 3.12 2.73
CA VAL A 262 -17.56 4.57 2.90
C VAL A 262 -18.93 5.21 2.71
N ALA A 263 -19.37 6.01 3.67
CA ALA A 263 -20.58 6.81 3.54
C ALA A 263 -20.33 7.96 2.55
N THR A 264 -20.99 7.91 1.41
CA THR A 264 -20.75 8.84 0.30
C THR A 264 -21.73 10.02 0.24
N GLY A 265 -22.57 10.14 1.27
CA GLY A 265 -23.62 11.19 1.34
C GLY A 265 -24.77 10.96 0.34
N PRO A 266 -25.74 11.88 0.32
CA PRO A 266 -26.94 11.73 -0.50
C PRO A 266 -26.68 11.90 -2.00
N ASN A 267 -25.64 12.67 -2.38
CA ASN A 267 -25.28 12.89 -3.77
C ASN A 267 -24.14 11.95 -4.20
N ARG A 268 -24.50 10.80 -4.74
CA ARG A 268 -23.54 9.83 -5.28
C ARG A 268 -22.61 10.37 -6.39
N ARG A 269 -22.95 11.50 -7.00
CA ARG A 269 -22.15 12.09 -8.09
C ARG A 269 -21.16 13.15 -7.61
N ASP A 270 -21.15 13.46 -6.32
CA ASP A 270 -20.21 14.41 -5.74
C ASP A 270 -18.84 13.76 -5.53
N ILE A 271 -18.07 13.72 -6.62
CA ILE A 271 -16.74 13.10 -6.65
C ILE A 271 -15.78 13.70 -5.58
N PRO A 272 -15.70 15.03 -5.39
CA PRO A 272 -14.90 15.62 -4.33
C PRO A 272 -15.30 15.15 -2.93
N ALA A 273 -16.59 15.12 -2.61
CA ALA A 273 -17.08 14.66 -1.31
C ALA A 273 -16.77 13.18 -1.07
N ILE A 274 -16.93 12.32 -2.10
CA ILE A 274 -16.58 10.91 -2.02
C ILE A 274 -15.07 10.71 -1.79
N ALA A 275 -14.23 11.47 -2.52
CA ALA A 275 -12.78 11.42 -2.35
C ALA A 275 -12.37 11.86 -0.94
N GLN A 276 -13.00 12.91 -0.39
CA GLN A 276 -12.79 13.35 0.98
C GLN A 276 -13.18 12.25 1.98
N ALA A 277 -14.33 11.63 1.82
CA ALA A 277 -14.77 10.54 2.70
C ALA A 277 -13.79 9.36 2.69
N CYS A 278 -13.20 9.02 1.51
CA CYS A 278 -12.12 8.03 1.44
C CYS A 278 -10.86 8.49 2.22
N ALA A 279 -10.45 9.74 2.05
CA ALA A 279 -9.30 10.31 2.75
C ALA A 279 -9.50 10.35 4.27
N ASP A 280 -10.73 10.62 4.73
CA ASP A 280 -11.08 10.63 6.16
C ASP A 280 -10.92 9.23 6.77
N ARG A 281 -11.33 8.18 6.06
CA ARG A 281 -11.13 6.78 6.52
C ARG A 281 -9.64 6.43 6.64
N LEU A 282 -8.84 6.80 5.65
CA LEU A 282 -7.39 6.60 5.70
C LEU A 282 -6.77 7.42 6.83
N THR A 283 -7.17 8.68 7.00
CA THR A 283 -6.69 9.53 8.09
C THR A 283 -7.00 8.92 9.45
N ALA A 284 -8.20 8.39 9.64
CA ALA A 284 -8.62 7.78 10.90
C ALA A 284 -7.76 6.57 11.28
N ILE A 285 -7.51 5.64 10.34
CA ILE A 285 -6.69 4.45 10.61
C ILE A 285 -5.21 4.81 10.83
N ILE A 286 -4.68 5.78 10.06
CA ILE A 286 -3.29 6.24 10.21
C ILE A 286 -3.08 6.93 11.56
N ARG A 287 -4.03 7.77 12.00
CA ARG A 287 -3.95 8.40 13.33
C ARG A 287 -4.04 7.40 14.46
N LYS A 288 -4.82 6.33 14.29
CA LYS A 288 -4.96 5.27 15.28
C LYS A 288 -3.71 4.40 15.40
N TYR A 289 -3.02 4.13 14.28
CA TYR A 289 -1.85 3.25 14.22
C TYR A 289 -0.74 3.89 13.34
N PRO A 290 -0.19 5.05 13.76
CA PRO A 290 0.71 5.83 12.92
C PRO A 290 2.00 5.10 12.54
N GLU A 291 2.47 4.17 13.37
CA GLU A 291 3.67 3.35 13.09
C GLU A 291 3.48 2.35 11.95
N HIS A 292 2.24 2.05 11.57
CA HIS A 292 1.93 1.12 10.49
C HIS A 292 1.87 1.77 9.12
N TRP A 293 1.67 3.08 9.01
CA TRP A 293 1.77 3.76 7.72
C TRP A 293 3.23 3.98 7.33
N SER A 294 3.53 3.83 6.04
CA SER A 294 4.93 3.83 5.58
C SER A 294 5.64 5.17 5.67
N TRP A 295 4.91 6.29 5.68
CA TRP A 295 5.45 7.67 5.68
C TRP A 295 6.53 7.92 4.60
N LEU A 296 6.49 7.15 3.50
CA LEU A 296 7.49 7.26 2.43
C LEU A 296 7.16 8.35 1.42
N SER A 297 5.88 8.68 1.27
CA SER A 297 5.41 9.70 0.34
C SER A 297 5.37 11.07 1.01
N LYS A 298 5.91 12.10 0.31
CA LYS A 298 5.82 13.48 0.77
C LYS A 298 4.44 14.05 0.50
N PRO A 299 3.88 14.90 1.39
CA PRO A 299 2.72 15.69 1.04
C PRO A 299 3.10 16.60 -0.13
N ARG A 300 2.31 16.54 -1.17
CA ARG A 300 2.43 17.45 -2.29
C ARG A 300 1.31 18.44 -2.16
N GLU A 301 1.62 19.60 -1.60
CA GLU A 301 0.66 20.68 -1.44
C GLU A 301 0.08 21.07 -2.80
N VAL A 302 -1.22 21.30 -2.80
CA VAL A 302 -1.90 21.89 -3.94
C VAL A 302 -1.37 23.30 -4.09
N VAL A 303 -0.42 23.51 -5.01
CA VAL A 303 -0.06 24.87 -5.43
C VAL A 303 -1.34 25.45 -6.04
N LYS A 304 -2.00 26.36 -5.34
CA LYS A 304 -3.04 27.19 -5.93
C LYS A 304 -2.39 27.86 -7.13
N LYS A 305 -2.69 27.40 -8.35
CA LYS A 305 -2.38 28.18 -9.55
C LYS A 305 -3.08 29.50 -9.33
N GLY A 306 -2.26 30.54 -9.18
CA GLY A 306 -2.71 31.86 -8.84
C GLY A 306 -3.90 32.29 -9.70
N ALA A 307 -4.87 32.88 -9.05
CA ALA A 307 -5.78 33.78 -9.70
C ALA A 307 -4.92 34.93 -10.26
N SER A 308 -4.65 34.91 -11.53
CA SER A 308 -4.23 36.03 -12.34
C SER A 308 -5.40 36.48 -13.18
#